data_60e60b52d10974a3a1d842068a949dea
#
_entry.id   60e60b52d10974a3a1d842068a949dea
#
_cell.length_a   1.000
_cell.length_b   1.000
_cell.length_c   1.000
_cell.angle_alpha   90.00
_cell.angle_beta   90.00
_cell.angle_gamma   90.00
#
_symmetry.space_group_name_H-M   'P 1'
#
loop_
_entity.id
_entity.type
_entity.pdbx_description
1 polymer ?
#
loop_
_entity_poly.entity_id
_entity_poly.type
_entity_poly.pdbx_seq_one_letter_code
_entity_poly.pdbx_strand_id
1 'polypeptide(L)'
;MRVRYTRDWGWSDSSQPYEVADFELSKYFSLGSTDKFRQRVIAADFWTADALSWDESSIQDGQKVYHRPPGYLGANLGGLFRMRAYPTSRFNDQAVVYYSLEYRLIPEWNPFADIDWIKKHLDIEWWQLTAFAELGRVSPDWNISDMHTSMKWDAGLGLRVLAKGMVARIDIAGCPEGYGVSMMVGQPFMF
;
A
#
# COMPACT_ATOMS: atom_id res chain seq x y z
N MET A 1 13.04 1.00 -6.75
CA MET A 1 13.51 -0.07 -5.86
C MET A 1 13.95 0.58 -4.57
N ARG A 2 13.49 0.06 -3.44
CA ARG A 2 13.86 0.52 -2.09
C ARG A 2 14.25 -0.69 -1.24
N VAL A 3 15.35 -0.56 -0.52
CA VAL A 3 15.75 -1.47 0.56
C VAL A 3 15.82 -0.64 1.82
N ARG A 4 15.18 -1.07 2.87
CA ARG A 4 15.20 -0.38 4.15
C ARG A 4 15.45 -1.37 5.29
N TYR A 5 16.34 -0.98 6.18
CA TYR A 5 16.53 -1.61 7.48
C TYR A 5 16.18 -0.59 8.55
N THR A 6 15.28 -0.96 9.42
CA THR A 6 14.83 -0.11 10.54
C THR A 6 15.22 -0.79 11.83
N ARG A 7 15.94 -0.07 12.69
CA ARG A 7 16.24 -0.49 14.07
C ARG A 7 15.77 0.58 15.03
N ASP A 8 14.94 0.19 15.97
CA ASP A 8 14.54 0.98 17.12
C ASP A 8 15.30 0.47 18.35
N TRP A 9 15.82 1.37 19.14
CA TRP A 9 16.65 1.03 20.33
C TRP A 9 15.82 0.94 21.63
N GLY A 10 14.51 1.29 21.56
CA GLY A 10 13.69 1.45 22.75
C GLY A 10 14.09 2.68 23.56
N TRP A 11 13.29 3.74 23.50
CA TRP A 11 13.63 5.04 24.16
C TRP A 11 12.98 5.21 25.52
N SER A 12 12.05 4.38 25.88
CA SER A 12 11.30 4.46 27.12
C SER A 12 10.92 3.07 27.64
N ASP A 13 10.55 2.97 28.88
CA ASP A 13 10.11 1.71 29.51
C ASP A 13 8.89 1.06 28.82
N SER A 14 8.19 1.81 27.99
CA SER A 14 7.01 1.36 27.23
C SER A 14 7.30 0.97 25.79
N SER A 15 8.48 1.31 25.23
CA SER A 15 8.87 0.94 23.88
C SER A 15 9.96 -0.14 23.89
N GLN A 16 9.73 -1.22 23.16
CA GLN A 16 10.69 -2.30 23.01
C GLN A 16 11.58 -2.05 21.79
N PRO A 17 12.89 -2.39 21.87
CA PRO A 17 13.72 -2.38 20.67
C PRO A 17 13.18 -3.36 19.65
N TYR A 18 13.27 -3.04 18.36
CA TYR A 18 12.88 -3.95 17.29
C TYR A 18 13.72 -3.71 16.03
N GLU A 19 13.76 -4.71 15.18
CA GLU A 19 14.46 -4.68 13.90
C GLU A 19 13.54 -5.18 12.79
N VAL A 20 13.48 -4.42 11.68
CA VAL A 20 12.71 -4.78 10.48
C VAL A 20 13.56 -4.55 9.25
N ALA A 21 13.63 -5.53 8.38
CA ALA A 21 14.17 -5.40 7.03
C ALA A 21 13.01 -5.42 6.02
N ASP A 22 13.00 -4.49 5.08
CA ASP A 22 12.02 -4.49 3.99
C ASP A 22 12.64 -4.19 2.63
N PHE A 23 12.03 -4.77 1.60
CA PHE A 23 12.38 -4.58 0.21
C PHE A 23 11.12 -4.26 -0.60
N GLU A 24 11.18 -3.23 -1.46
CA GLU A 24 10.09 -2.84 -2.36
C GLU A 24 10.62 -2.59 -3.77
N LEU A 25 9.93 -3.13 -4.74
CA LEU A 25 10.23 -2.97 -6.15
C LEU A 25 8.97 -2.55 -6.90
N SER A 26 8.96 -1.32 -7.40
CA SER A 26 7.88 -0.82 -8.25
C SER A 26 8.37 -0.61 -9.67
N LYS A 27 7.56 -1.00 -10.65
CA LYS A 27 7.84 -0.85 -12.07
C LYS A 27 6.62 -0.32 -12.81
N TYR A 28 6.86 0.61 -13.73
CA TYR A 28 5.86 1.25 -14.56
C TYR A 28 6.13 0.94 -16.03
N PHE A 29 5.11 0.46 -16.72
CA PHE A 29 5.17 0.15 -18.15
C PHE A 29 4.21 1.09 -18.88
N SER A 30 4.76 2.03 -19.65
CA SER A 30 3.94 2.89 -20.49
C SER A 30 3.43 2.13 -21.71
N LEU A 31 2.13 2.18 -21.92
CA LEU A 31 1.46 1.62 -23.10
C LEU A 31 1.16 2.68 -24.17
N GLY A 32 1.73 3.88 -24.01
CA GLY A 32 1.53 5.01 -24.90
C GLY A 32 0.15 5.65 -24.79
N SER A 33 -0.14 6.55 -25.74
CA SER A 33 -1.42 7.24 -25.89
C SER A 33 -2.30 6.61 -26.96
N THR A 34 -3.56 7.00 -26.98
CA THR A 34 -4.54 6.72 -28.06
C THR A 34 -5.43 7.95 -28.22
N ASP A 35 -6.28 7.99 -29.25
CA ASP A 35 -7.24 9.08 -29.48
C ASP A 35 -8.17 9.36 -28.29
N LYS A 36 -8.37 8.38 -27.40
CA LYS A 36 -9.26 8.50 -26.23
C LYS A 36 -8.52 8.70 -24.92
N PHE A 37 -7.24 8.30 -24.85
CA PHE A 37 -6.46 8.31 -23.63
C PHE A 37 -5.10 8.97 -23.85
N ARG A 38 -4.83 10.04 -23.10
CA ARG A 38 -3.54 10.74 -23.10
C ARG A 38 -2.41 9.85 -22.58
N GLN A 39 -2.72 8.96 -21.63
CA GLN A 39 -1.75 8.07 -21.03
C GLN A 39 -2.39 6.76 -20.57
N ARG A 40 -1.68 5.66 -20.81
CA ARG A 40 -2.02 4.33 -20.30
C ARG A 40 -0.77 3.72 -19.69
N VAL A 41 -0.89 3.23 -18.46
CA VAL A 41 0.25 2.67 -17.70
C VAL A 41 -0.17 1.40 -16.99
N ILE A 42 0.68 0.38 -17.03
CA ILE A 42 0.64 -0.74 -16.09
C ILE A 42 1.67 -0.42 -15.01
N ALA A 43 1.23 -0.39 -13.75
CA ALA A 43 2.09 -0.25 -12.59
C ALA A 43 2.07 -1.56 -11.82
N ALA A 44 3.25 -2.14 -11.58
CA ALA A 44 3.42 -3.35 -10.79
C ALA A 44 4.24 -3.00 -9.54
N ASP A 45 3.85 -3.56 -8.41
CA ASP A 45 4.56 -3.41 -7.14
C ASP A 45 4.75 -4.76 -6.45
N PHE A 46 5.92 -4.94 -5.89
CA PHE A 46 6.28 -6.05 -5.03
C PHE A 46 6.88 -5.52 -3.74
N TRP A 47 6.40 -5.98 -2.62
CA TRP A 47 6.94 -5.66 -1.31
C TRP A 47 7.04 -6.89 -0.42
N THR A 48 8.15 -6.98 0.32
CA THR A 48 8.35 -7.99 1.36
C THR A 48 9.04 -7.36 2.55
N ALA A 49 8.72 -7.84 3.74
CA ALA A 49 9.38 -7.44 4.97
C ALA A 49 9.50 -8.61 5.94
N ASP A 50 10.49 -8.51 6.83
CA ASP A 50 10.74 -9.45 7.92
C ASP A 50 11.10 -8.68 9.19
N ALA A 51 10.39 -8.98 10.28
CA ALA A 51 10.67 -8.46 11.61
C ALA A 51 11.68 -9.37 12.31
N LEU A 52 12.96 -9.05 12.15
CA LEU A 52 14.09 -9.90 12.57
C LEU A 52 14.13 -10.16 14.09
N SER A 53 13.57 -9.26 14.88
CA SER A 53 13.51 -9.36 16.35
C SER A 53 12.20 -9.97 16.88
N TRP A 54 11.36 -10.55 16.03
CA TRP A 54 10.01 -11.00 16.38
C TRP A 54 9.92 -11.94 17.58
N ASP A 55 10.88 -12.88 17.69
CA ASP A 55 10.96 -13.88 18.76
C ASP A 55 11.91 -13.46 19.89
N GLU A 56 12.64 -12.36 19.73
CA GLU A 56 13.46 -11.81 20.79
C GLU A 56 12.59 -11.29 21.94
N SER A 57 13.09 -11.39 23.16
CA SER A 57 12.35 -10.96 24.35
C SER A 57 13.29 -10.59 25.48
N SER A 58 12.82 -9.71 26.35
CA SER A 58 13.45 -9.33 27.62
C SER A 58 12.48 -9.57 28.79
N ILE A 59 13.00 -9.58 30.01
CA ILE A 59 12.18 -9.63 31.22
C ILE A 59 12.11 -8.19 31.77
N GLN A 60 10.88 -7.67 31.87
CA GLN A 60 10.61 -6.37 32.48
C GLN A 60 9.56 -6.57 33.57
N ASP A 61 9.85 -6.10 34.78
CA ASP A 61 8.98 -6.26 35.96
C ASP A 61 8.49 -7.70 36.18
N GLY A 62 9.35 -8.69 35.87
CA GLY A 62 9.03 -10.11 35.99
C GLY A 62 8.15 -10.70 34.87
N GLN A 63 7.82 -9.90 33.85
CA GLN A 63 7.04 -10.34 32.68
C GLN A 63 7.93 -10.45 31.43
N LYS A 64 7.62 -11.45 30.59
CA LYS A 64 8.29 -11.62 29.30
C LYS A 64 7.69 -10.65 28.28
N VAL A 65 8.50 -9.76 27.72
CA VAL A 65 8.10 -8.79 26.71
C VAL A 65 8.86 -9.04 25.42
N TYR A 66 8.13 -9.18 24.32
CA TYR A 66 8.70 -9.44 23.00
C TYR A 66 9.12 -8.15 22.29
N HIS A 67 10.18 -8.22 21.50
CA HIS A 67 10.75 -7.11 20.73
C HIS A 67 10.11 -6.98 19.34
N ARG A 68 8.79 -6.88 19.31
CA ARG A 68 8.00 -6.82 18.10
C ARG A 68 7.78 -5.37 17.65
N PRO A 69 7.87 -5.09 16.33
CA PRO A 69 7.56 -3.76 15.83
C PRO A 69 6.07 -3.43 16.07
N PRO A 70 5.73 -2.13 16.19
CA PRO A 70 4.33 -1.71 16.19
C PRO A 70 3.63 -2.16 14.90
N GLY A 71 2.34 -2.50 14.98
CA GLY A 71 1.57 -3.04 13.85
C GLY A 71 1.55 -2.17 12.59
N TYR A 72 1.85 -0.88 12.70
CA TYR A 72 1.95 0.04 11.56
C TYR A 72 3.37 0.14 10.94
N LEU A 73 4.39 -0.44 11.54
CA LEU A 73 5.79 -0.45 11.05
C LEU A 73 6.30 -1.85 10.67
N GLY A 74 5.63 -2.89 11.14
CA GLY A 74 6.02 -4.27 10.89
C GLY A 74 5.50 -4.84 9.58
N ALA A 75 5.57 -6.17 9.48
CA ALA A 75 5.04 -6.94 8.39
C ALA A 75 3.51 -7.04 8.49
N ASN A 76 2.80 -6.06 7.94
CA ASN A 76 1.35 -5.97 8.03
C ASN A 76 0.69 -5.71 6.67
N LEU A 77 -0.55 -6.16 6.53
CA LEU A 77 -1.41 -5.94 5.36
C LEU A 77 -2.80 -5.47 5.80
N GLY A 78 -3.40 -4.67 4.94
CA GLY A 78 -4.67 -4.00 5.14
C GLY A 78 -4.52 -2.49 5.31
N GLY A 79 -5.41 -1.74 4.71
CA GLY A 79 -5.48 -0.28 4.82
C GLY A 79 -5.25 0.46 3.50
N LEU A 80 -4.89 1.72 3.59
CA LEU A 80 -4.87 2.65 2.45
C LEU A 80 -3.85 2.32 1.35
N PHE A 81 -2.79 1.60 1.66
CA PHE A 81 -1.65 1.41 0.74
C PHE A 81 -1.52 -0.01 0.21
N ARG A 82 -1.91 -1.01 0.99
CA ARG A 82 -1.77 -2.43 0.66
C ARG A 82 -2.98 -3.20 1.13
N MET A 83 -3.56 -4.03 0.26
CA MET A 83 -4.79 -4.78 0.52
C MET A 83 -5.95 -3.84 0.90
N ARG A 84 -6.32 -2.96 -0.05
CA ARG A 84 -7.21 -1.80 0.17
C ARG A 84 -8.66 -2.14 0.53
N ALA A 85 -9.10 -3.37 0.28
CA ALA A 85 -10.42 -3.84 0.71
C ALA A 85 -10.46 -4.22 2.20
N TYR A 86 -9.30 -4.40 2.85
CA TYR A 86 -9.22 -4.84 4.24
C TYR A 86 -8.98 -3.67 5.20
N PRO A 87 -9.49 -3.75 6.44
CA PRO A 87 -9.18 -2.77 7.48
C PRO A 87 -7.67 -2.62 7.72
N THR A 88 -7.25 -1.47 8.23
CA THR A 88 -5.85 -1.18 8.55
C THR A 88 -5.26 -2.26 9.46
N SER A 89 -4.09 -2.79 9.06
CA SER A 89 -3.35 -3.84 9.79
C SER A 89 -4.19 -5.08 10.10
N ARG A 90 -5.12 -5.45 9.18
CA ARG A 90 -5.97 -6.64 9.33
C ARG A 90 -5.16 -7.92 9.51
N PHE A 91 -4.01 -8.00 8.86
CA PHE A 91 -3.07 -9.09 8.95
C PHE A 91 -1.73 -8.57 9.45
N ASN A 92 -1.16 -9.23 10.45
CA ASN A 92 0.13 -8.87 11.04
C ASN A 92 0.82 -10.13 11.52
N ASP A 93 2.10 -10.30 11.15
CA ASP A 93 2.93 -11.41 11.58
C ASP A 93 4.41 -11.00 11.45
N GLN A 94 5.34 -11.94 11.63
CA GLN A 94 6.78 -11.72 11.51
C GLN A 94 7.17 -11.26 10.10
N ALA A 95 6.69 -11.99 9.09
CA ALA A 95 7.07 -11.77 7.69
C ALA A 95 5.86 -11.48 6.80
N VAL A 96 6.08 -10.80 5.68
CA VAL A 96 5.04 -10.46 4.70
C VAL A 96 5.54 -10.51 3.28
N VAL A 97 4.67 -10.93 2.37
CA VAL A 97 4.83 -10.74 0.94
C VAL A 97 3.58 -10.06 0.38
N TYR A 98 3.77 -9.14 -0.55
CA TYR A 98 2.70 -8.38 -1.20
C TYR A 98 3.02 -8.12 -2.67
N TYR A 99 1.99 -8.21 -3.49
CA TYR A 99 2.00 -7.89 -4.91
C TYR A 99 0.83 -6.99 -5.24
N SER A 100 1.04 -6.01 -6.10
CA SER A 100 -0.01 -5.19 -6.68
C SER A 100 0.20 -5.02 -8.17
N LEU A 101 -0.89 -5.03 -8.91
CA LEU A 101 -0.94 -4.68 -10.32
C LEU A 101 -2.04 -3.64 -10.53
N GLU A 102 -1.68 -2.51 -11.12
CA GLU A 102 -2.64 -1.46 -11.45
C GLU A 102 -2.59 -1.14 -12.94
N TYR A 103 -3.76 -1.03 -13.56
CA TYR A 103 -3.94 -0.45 -14.88
C TYR A 103 -4.48 0.97 -14.74
N ARG A 104 -3.72 1.96 -15.16
CA ARG A 104 -3.99 3.39 -15.00
C ARG A 104 -4.27 4.02 -16.35
N LEU A 105 -5.38 4.78 -16.43
CA LEU A 105 -5.86 5.45 -17.64
C LEU A 105 -6.08 6.93 -17.36
N ILE A 106 -5.44 7.83 -18.14
CA ILE A 106 -5.75 9.26 -18.14
C ILE A 106 -6.48 9.56 -19.45
N PRO A 107 -7.79 9.86 -19.43
CA PRO A 107 -8.55 10.23 -20.62
C PRO A 107 -8.06 11.56 -21.23
N GLU A 108 -8.28 11.74 -22.54
CA GLU A 108 -8.03 13.02 -23.23
C GLU A 108 -9.04 14.09 -22.80
N TRP A 109 -10.29 13.72 -22.57
CA TRP A 109 -11.33 14.65 -22.14
C TRP A 109 -11.29 14.87 -20.63
N ASN A 110 -11.57 16.11 -20.22
CA ASN A 110 -11.66 16.47 -18.81
C ASN A 110 -13.09 16.96 -18.50
N PRO A 111 -13.94 16.18 -17.78
CA PRO A 111 -15.32 16.55 -17.49
C PRO A 111 -15.42 17.78 -16.56
N PHE A 112 -14.33 18.16 -15.95
CA PHE A 112 -14.27 19.26 -14.99
C PHE A 112 -13.85 20.59 -15.65
N ALA A 113 -13.39 20.56 -16.91
CA ALA A 113 -12.84 21.72 -17.60
C ALA A 113 -13.88 22.85 -17.86
N ASP A 114 -15.16 22.46 -18.04
CA ASP A 114 -16.25 23.39 -18.37
C ASP A 114 -17.04 23.85 -17.14
N ILE A 115 -16.65 23.46 -15.93
CA ILE A 115 -17.31 23.85 -14.69
C ILE A 115 -16.55 25.02 -14.06
N ASP A 116 -17.03 26.25 -14.24
CA ASP A 116 -16.36 27.47 -13.79
C ASP A 116 -15.96 27.47 -12.31
N TRP A 117 -16.81 26.95 -11.44
CA TRP A 117 -16.51 26.84 -10.01
C TRP A 117 -15.30 25.91 -9.74
N ILE A 118 -15.26 24.74 -10.39
CA ILE A 118 -14.17 23.77 -10.26
C ILE A 118 -12.87 24.36 -10.81
N LYS A 119 -12.93 24.97 -12.01
CA LYS A 119 -11.80 25.62 -12.65
C LYS A 119 -11.20 26.73 -11.76
N LYS A 120 -12.05 27.53 -11.15
CA LYS A 120 -11.62 28.64 -10.27
C LYS A 120 -11.05 28.18 -8.93
N HIS A 121 -11.57 27.09 -8.33
CA HIS A 121 -11.26 26.73 -6.97
C HIS A 121 -10.34 25.50 -6.86
N LEU A 122 -10.47 24.53 -7.75
CA LEU A 122 -9.74 23.27 -7.70
C LEU A 122 -8.65 23.16 -8.76
N ASP A 123 -8.80 23.81 -9.93
CA ASP A 123 -7.84 23.77 -11.04
C ASP A 123 -7.39 22.36 -11.37
N ILE A 124 -8.37 21.52 -11.81
CA ILE A 124 -8.13 20.10 -12.08
C ILE A 124 -7.36 19.97 -13.40
N GLU A 125 -6.10 19.58 -13.31
CA GLU A 125 -5.21 19.40 -14.44
C GLU A 125 -5.50 18.12 -15.23
N TRP A 126 -5.75 17.02 -14.51
CA TRP A 126 -6.13 15.73 -15.08
C TRP A 126 -6.86 14.86 -14.07
N TRP A 127 -7.53 13.86 -14.60
CA TRP A 127 -8.13 12.79 -13.83
C TRP A 127 -7.74 11.44 -14.39
N GLN A 128 -7.73 10.42 -13.56
CA GLN A 128 -7.23 9.09 -13.89
C GLN A 128 -8.17 8.04 -13.33
N LEU A 129 -8.51 7.07 -14.18
CA LEU A 129 -9.15 5.82 -13.77
C LEU A 129 -8.07 4.78 -13.50
N THR A 130 -8.28 3.97 -12.47
CA THR A 130 -7.40 2.86 -12.12
C THR A 130 -8.24 1.61 -11.89
N ALA A 131 -7.83 0.49 -12.47
CA ALA A 131 -8.27 -0.84 -12.07
C ALA A 131 -7.08 -1.54 -11.42
N PHE A 132 -7.28 -2.23 -10.30
CA PHE A 132 -6.19 -2.88 -9.58
C PHE A 132 -6.56 -4.24 -9.02
N ALA A 133 -5.55 -5.07 -8.80
CA ALA A 133 -5.63 -6.32 -8.07
C ALA A 133 -4.42 -6.43 -7.15
N GLU A 134 -4.63 -6.93 -5.96
CA GLU A 134 -3.62 -7.08 -4.92
C GLU A 134 -3.64 -8.49 -4.36
N LEU A 135 -2.44 -8.99 -4.03
CA LEU A 135 -2.24 -10.29 -3.41
C LEU A 135 -1.27 -10.12 -2.25
N GLY A 136 -1.52 -10.77 -1.13
CA GLY A 136 -0.60 -10.69 -0.02
C GLY A 136 -0.80 -11.78 1.02
N ARG A 137 0.24 -12.03 1.79
CA ARG A 137 0.22 -12.92 2.92
C ARG A 137 1.21 -12.47 3.99
N VAL A 138 0.83 -12.65 5.24
CA VAL A 138 1.73 -12.62 6.39
C VAL A 138 2.03 -14.05 6.85
N SER A 139 3.20 -14.27 7.43
CA SER A 139 3.69 -15.60 7.84
C SER A 139 4.54 -15.46 9.11
N PRO A 140 4.55 -16.49 9.99
CA PRO A 140 5.43 -16.50 11.16
C PRO A 140 6.92 -16.58 10.80
N ASP A 141 7.26 -17.00 9.57
CA ASP A 141 8.62 -17.11 9.07
C ASP A 141 8.72 -16.55 7.66
N TRP A 142 9.87 -15.99 7.32
CA TRP A 142 10.15 -15.60 5.94
C TRP A 142 10.58 -16.84 5.14
N ASN A 143 9.59 -17.57 4.65
CA ASN A 143 9.76 -18.74 3.78
C ASN A 143 8.99 -18.54 2.49
N ILE A 144 9.69 -18.52 1.36
CA ILE A 144 9.11 -18.22 0.05
C ILE A 144 7.99 -19.19 -0.35
N SER A 145 8.09 -20.46 0.02
CA SER A 145 7.08 -21.48 -0.29
C SER A 145 5.80 -21.23 0.51
N ASP A 146 5.92 -21.01 1.80
CA ASP A 146 4.78 -20.83 2.71
C ASP A 146 4.08 -19.50 2.46
N MET A 147 4.84 -18.45 2.15
CA MET A 147 4.31 -17.11 1.84
C MET A 147 3.45 -17.09 0.56
N HIS A 148 3.61 -18.05 -0.35
CA HIS A 148 2.80 -18.15 -1.57
C HIS A 148 1.63 -19.14 -1.47
N THR A 149 1.41 -19.73 -0.30
CA THR A 149 0.23 -20.58 -0.05
C THR A 149 -0.91 -19.77 0.54
N SER A 150 -2.16 -20.02 0.12
CA SER A 150 -3.37 -19.39 0.70
C SER A 150 -3.29 -17.85 0.81
N MET A 151 -2.70 -17.19 -0.20
CA MET A 151 -2.63 -15.73 -0.24
C MET A 151 -4.02 -15.10 -0.19
N LYS A 152 -4.14 -14.00 0.52
CA LYS A 152 -5.32 -13.13 0.48
C LYS A 152 -5.27 -12.27 -0.78
N TRP A 153 -6.43 -11.87 -1.27
CA TRP A 153 -6.54 -11.03 -2.44
C TRP A 153 -7.62 -9.97 -2.28
N ASP A 154 -7.47 -8.89 -2.98
CA ASP A 154 -8.53 -7.95 -3.28
C ASP A 154 -8.38 -7.39 -4.70
N ALA A 155 -9.45 -6.78 -5.18
CA ALA A 155 -9.45 -6.09 -6.47
C ALA A 155 -10.43 -4.92 -6.42
N GLY A 156 -10.15 -3.89 -7.20
CA GLY A 156 -10.97 -2.70 -7.15
C GLY A 156 -10.77 -1.72 -8.28
N LEU A 157 -11.47 -0.61 -8.16
CA LEU A 157 -11.39 0.54 -9.04
C LEU A 157 -11.04 1.79 -8.25
N GLY A 158 -10.28 2.68 -8.87
CA GLY A 158 -9.89 3.95 -8.27
C GLY A 158 -10.11 5.12 -9.21
N LEU A 159 -10.45 6.25 -8.62
CA LEU A 159 -10.44 7.56 -9.28
C LEU A 159 -9.35 8.41 -8.63
N ARG A 160 -8.54 9.03 -9.46
CA ARG A 160 -7.51 9.98 -9.03
C ARG A 160 -7.69 11.28 -9.76
N VAL A 161 -7.43 12.37 -9.06
CA VAL A 161 -7.56 13.74 -9.59
C VAL A 161 -6.35 14.53 -9.16
N LEU A 162 -5.65 15.16 -10.12
CA LEU A 162 -4.63 16.17 -9.82
C LEU A 162 -5.28 17.54 -9.77
N ALA A 163 -5.25 18.15 -8.60
CA ALA A 163 -5.76 19.47 -8.34
C ALA A 163 -4.73 20.29 -7.57
N LYS A 164 -4.32 21.45 -8.11
CA LYS A 164 -3.32 22.35 -7.49
C LYS A 164 -2.03 21.62 -7.04
N GLY A 165 -1.54 20.72 -7.88
CA GLY A 165 -0.32 19.98 -7.60
C GLY A 165 -0.46 18.83 -6.59
N MET A 166 -1.67 18.56 -6.08
CA MET A 166 -1.96 17.47 -5.15
C MET A 166 -2.83 16.40 -5.82
N VAL A 167 -2.48 15.15 -5.64
CA VAL A 167 -3.30 14.03 -6.12
C VAL A 167 -4.27 13.60 -5.01
N ALA A 168 -5.56 13.78 -5.23
CA ALA A 168 -6.61 13.16 -4.44
C ALA A 168 -7.01 11.84 -5.10
N ARG A 169 -7.24 10.79 -4.29
CA ARG A 169 -7.71 9.51 -4.77
C ARG A 169 -8.87 8.97 -3.94
N ILE A 170 -9.74 8.22 -4.61
CA ILE A 170 -10.80 7.40 -4.01
C ILE A 170 -10.66 6.03 -4.62
N ASP A 171 -10.54 4.98 -3.80
CA ASP A 171 -10.51 3.59 -4.22
C ASP A 171 -11.69 2.83 -3.61
N ILE A 172 -12.31 1.96 -4.39
CA ILE A 172 -13.32 0.99 -3.95
C ILE A 172 -12.80 -0.39 -4.30
N ALA A 173 -12.68 -1.25 -3.31
CA ALA A 173 -12.14 -2.60 -3.47
C ALA A 173 -13.03 -3.64 -2.80
N GLY A 174 -13.08 -4.83 -3.39
CA GLY A 174 -13.77 -6.00 -2.85
C GLY A 174 -12.79 -7.13 -2.55
N CYS A 175 -13.09 -7.91 -1.51
CA CYS A 175 -12.35 -9.09 -1.08
C CYS A 175 -13.32 -10.17 -0.58
N PRO A 176 -12.87 -11.40 -0.28
CA PRO A 176 -13.73 -12.43 0.29
C PRO A 176 -14.37 -12.10 1.64
N GLU A 177 -13.81 -11.14 2.39
CA GLU A 177 -14.33 -10.72 3.69
C GLU A 177 -15.31 -9.54 3.59
N GLY A 178 -15.45 -8.90 2.39
CA GLY A 178 -16.33 -7.75 2.20
C GLY A 178 -15.79 -6.74 1.19
N TYR A 179 -16.04 -5.46 1.45
CA TYR A 179 -15.53 -4.38 0.61
C TYR A 179 -14.97 -3.25 1.46
N GLY A 180 -14.07 -2.47 0.86
CA GLY A 180 -13.50 -1.26 1.46
C GLY A 180 -13.64 -0.07 0.52
N VAL A 181 -13.83 1.10 1.11
CA VAL A 181 -13.75 2.39 0.40
C VAL A 181 -12.68 3.22 1.11
N SER A 182 -11.72 3.72 0.35
CA SER A 182 -10.66 4.55 0.88
C SER A 182 -10.55 5.87 0.13
N MET A 183 -10.23 6.92 0.84
CA MET A 183 -9.96 8.24 0.27
C MET A 183 -8.71 8.83 0.92
N MET A 184 -7.83 9.37 0.11
CA MET A 184 -6.63 10.04 0.60
C MET A 184 -6.07 11.05 -0.40
N VAL A 185 -5.18 11.91 0.07
CA VAL A 185 -4.31 12.74 -0.76
C VAL A 185 -2.95 12.06 -0.83
N GLY A 186 -2.53 11.64 -2.03
CA GLY A 186 -1.26 10.95 -2.29
C GLY A 186 -1.38 9.82 -3.32
N GLN A 187 -0.26 9.17 -3.61
CA GLN A 187 -0.17 8.01 -4.49
C GLN A 187 -0.06 6.71 -3.67
N PRO A 188 -0.58 5.55 -4.16
CA PRO A 188 -0.48 4.28 -3.42
C PRO A 188 0.96 3.81 -3.24
N PHE A 189 1.79 4.02 -4.26
CA PHE A 189 3.21 3.66 -4.20
C PHE A 189 3.99 4.90 -3.77
N MET A 190 4.27 5.01 -2.48
CA MET A 190 5.11 6.07 -1.93
C MET A 190 6.51 5.51 -1.70
N PHE A 191 7.49 6.21 -2.30
CA PHE A 191 8.92 5.92 -2.15
C PHE A 191 9.52 6.78 -1.06
#